data_2eae98a5aa9fd5baca316912fe603c28
#
_entry.id   2eae98a5aa9fd5baca316912fe603c28
#
_cell.length_a   1.000
_cell.length_b   1.000
_cell.length_c   1.000
_cell.angle_alpha   90.00
_cell.angle_beta   90.00
_cell.angle_gamma   90.00
#
_symmetry.space_group_name_H-M   'P 1'
#
loop_
_entity.id
_entity.type
_entity.pdbx_description
1 polymer ?
#
loop_
_entity_poly.entity_id
_entity_poly.type
_entity_poly.pdbx_seq_one_letter_code
_entity_poly.pdbx_strand_id
1 'polypeptide(L)'
;MKLAELDSQLAKNQLAGFWSTRVPGHAAEAPYLWKWEPLLDGLLKASETIGIEQAERRAIRLISPHVPNKSTSHTVQLTFSIVNPGEVARAHRHNMAAIRFVVQGRGAYTAVDGEKFSMEEGDLVLTPNWTWHEHHNESEDPIIWLDGLDGPLIQALNVLFFEQSEKPEQPITRTTGESLSRLGFARVPKK
;
A
#
# COMPACT_ATOMS: atom_id res chain seq x y z
N MET A 1 -13.94 -7.43 50.66
CA MET A 1 -14.21 -7.67 49.20
C MET A 1 -13.01 -8.41 48.64
N LYS A 2 -13.23 -9.53 47.99
CA LYS A 2 -12.14 -10.28 47.32
C LYS A 2 -11.79 -9.61 45.98
N LEU A 3 -10.54 -9.79 45.51
CA LEU A 3 -10.07 -9.17 44.28
C LEU A 3 -10.98 -9.46 43.07
N ALA A 4 -11.45 -10.71 42.95
CA ALA A 4 -12.37 -11.10 41.87
C ALA A 4 -13.76 -10.40 41.95
N GLU A 5 -14.22 -10.05 43.13
CA GLU A 5 -15.47 -9.29 43.31
C GLU A 5 -15.28 -7.84 42.84
N LEU A 6 -14.13 -7.25 43.17
CA LEU A 6 -13.75 -5.93 42.69
C LEU A 6 -13.67 -5.89 41.17
N ASP A 7 -12.94 -6.84 40.54
CA ASP A 7 -12.80 -6.93 39.09
C ASP A 7 -14.17 -7.10 38.42
N SER A 8 -15.05 -7.93 38.98
CA SER A 8 -16.42 -8.10 38.48
C SER A 8 -17.27 -6.81 38.60
N GLN A 9 -17.05 -6.05 39.65
CA GLN A 9 -17.78 -4.77 39.86
C GLN A 9 -17.26 -3.71 38.88
N LEU A 10 -15.96 -3.65 38.66
CA LEU A 10 -15.34 -2.75 37.68
C LEU A 10 -15.82 -3.04 36.24
N ALA A 11 -15.86 -4.32 35.88
CA ALA A 11 -16.25 -4.75 34.52
C ALA A 11 -17.69 -4.34 34.17
N LYS A 12 -18.62 -4.30 35.14
CA LYS A 12 -19.99 -3.82 34.91
C LYS A 12 -20.09 -2.36 34.48
N ASN A 13 -19.05 -1.57 34.77
CA ASN A 13 -18.95 -0.16 34.41
C ASN A 13 -17.91 0.09 33.31
N GLN A 14 -17.54 -0.92 32.53
CA GLN A 14 -16.49 -0.84 31.51
C GLN A 14 -15.13 -0.40 32.07
N LEU A 15 -14.85 -0.74 33.31
CA LEU A 15 -13.60 -0.48 34.00
C LEU A 15 -12.86 -1.80 34.21
N ALA A 16 -11.53 -1.74 34.16
CA ALA A 16 -10.67 -2.89 34.44
C ALA A 16 -9.53 -2.50 35.37
N GLY A 17 -9.25 -3.36 36.35
CA GLY A 17 -8.09 -3.17 37.23
C GLY A 17 -6.79 -3.35 36.47
N PHE A 18 -5.87 -2.39 36.54
CA PHE A 18 -4.57 -2.50 35.89
C PHE A 18 -3.75 -3.69 36.43
N TRP A 19 -4.02 -4.12 37.64
CA TRP A 19 -3.42 -5.31 38.29
C TRP A 19 -3.90 -6.64 37.69
N SER A 20 -5.09 -6.70 37.12
CA SER A 20 -5.69 -7.89 36.49
C SER A 20 -5.63 -7.88 34.97
N THR A 21 -5.38 -6.74 34.35
CA THR A 21 -5.20 -6.60 32.91
C THR A 21 -3.70 -6.59 32.57
N ARG A 22 -3.22 -7.71 32.09
CA ARG A 22 -1.99 -7.66 31.28
C ARG A 22 -2.35 -6.96 29.98
N VAL A 23 -1.65 -5.88 29.66
CA VAL A 23 -1.69 -5.36 28.28
C VAL A 23 -1.35 -6.54 27.40
N PRO A 24 -2.29 -7.04 26.56
CA PRO A 24 -1.97 -8.15 25.69
C PRO A 24 -0.80 -7.69 24.82
N GLY A 25 0.35 -8.35 24.92
CA GLY A 25 1.35 -8.21 23.88
C GLY A 25 0.69 -8.59 22.56
N HIS A 26 1.10 -7.94 21.47
CA HIS A 26 0.69 -8.41 20.16
C HIS A 26 1.02 -9.89 20.05
N ALA A 27 0.09 -10.69 19.51
CA ALA A 27 0.41 -12.06 19.15
C ALA A 27 1.66 -12.03 18.25
N ALA A 28 2.65 -12.84 18.58
CA ALA A 28 3.87 -12.90 17.78
C ALA A 28 3.51 -13.26 16.34
N GLU A 29 4.00 -12.49 15.40
CA GLU A 29 3.86 -12.82 13.99
C GLU A 29 4.66 -14.10 13.72
N ALA A 30 4.06 -15.07 13.05
CA ALA A 30 4.76 -16.27 12.61
C ALA A 30 5.25 -16.10 11.17
N PRO A 31 6.39 -16.69 10.81
CA PRO A 31 6.83 -16.72 9.43
C PRO A 31 5.78 -17.34 8.53
N TYR A 32 5.55 -16.72 7.35
CA TYR A 32 4.62 -17.26 6.36
C TYR A 32 5.16 -17.05 4.95
N LEU A 33 4.91 -18.02 4.07
CA LEU A 33 5.35 -18.02 2.68
C LEU A 33 4.15 -18.00 1.75
N TRP A 34 4.00 -16.93 0.98
CA TRP A 34 3.07 -16.88 -0.15
C TRP A 34 3.78 -17.38 -1.40
N LYS A 35 3.18 -18.36 -2.06
CA LYS A 35 3.70 -18.92 -3.31
C LYS A 35 3.36 -18.00 -4.48
N TRP A 36 4.31 -17.84 -5.41
CA TRP A 36 4.16 -16.95 -6.57
C TRP A 36 3.07 -17.44 -7.54
N GLU A 37 3.04 -18.74 -7.86
CA GLU A 37 2.15 -19.28 -8.88
C GLU A 37 0.65 -19.03 -8.58
N PRO A 38 0.11 -19.29 -7.38
CA PRO A 38 -1.28 -18.97 -7.06
C PRO A 38 -1.58 -17.48 -7.07
N LEU A 39 -0.59 -16.64 -6.71
CA LEU A 39 -0.71 -15.20 -6.72
C LEU A 39 -0.79 -14.68 -8.16
N LEU A 40 0.11 -15.11 -9.03
CA LEU A 40 0.12 -14.74 -10.45
C LEU A 40 -1.17 -15.18 -11.15
N ASP A 41 -1.59 -16.42 -10.96
CA ASP A 41 -2.86 -16.94 -11.49
C ASP A 41 -4.05 -16.07 -11.05
N GLY A 42 -4.08 -15.67 -9.78
CA GLY A 42 -5.10 -14.77 -9.23
C GLY A 42 -5.08 -13.38 -9.88
N LEU A 43 -3.89 -12.80 -10.11
CA LEU A 43 -3.74 -11.49 -10.77
C LEU A 43 -4.21 -11.54 -12.23
N LEU A 44 -3.81 -12.57 -12.98
CA LEU A 44 -4.21 -12.75 -14.38
C LEU A 44 -5.73 -12.92 -14.49
N LYS A 45 -6.34 -13.77 -13.66
CA LYS A 45 -7.80 -13.91 -13.61
C LYS A 45 -8.52 -12.61 -13.21
N ALA A 46 -7.97 -11.86 -12.28
CA ALA A 46 -8.52 -10.56 -11.90
C ALA A 46 -8.46 -9.57 -13.07
N SER A 47 -7.37 -9.58 -13.84
CA SER A 47 -7.21 -8.70 -15.02
C SER A 47 -8.19 -9.01 -16.15
N GLU A 48 -8.62 -10.25 -16.28
CA GLU A 48 -9.62 -10.69 -17.27
C GLU A 48 -11.06 -10.46 -16.81
N THR A 49 -11.30 -10.51 -15.49
CA THR A 49 -12.67 -10.55 -14.93
C THR A 49 -13.15 -9.21 -14.42
N ILE A 50 -12.24 -8.36 -13.93
CA ILE A 50 -12.57 -7.11 -13.24
C ILE A 50 -12.04 -5.93 -14.06
N GLY A 51 -12.93 -5.06 -14.55
CA GLY A 51 -12.54 -3.79 -15.18
C GLY A 51 -11.83 -2.86 -14.20
N ILE A 52 -10.84 -2.11 -14.67
CA ILE A 52 -10.07 -1.19 -13.83
C ILE A 52 -10.97 -0.13 -13.16
N GLU A 53 -12.03 0.30 -13.84
CA GLU A 53 -12.99 1.28 -13.31
C GLU A 53 -13.84 0.73 -12.16
N GLN A 54 -14.09 -0.58 -12.14
CA GLN A 54 -14.89 -1.24 -11.10
C GLN A 54 -14.08 -1.51 -9.84
N ALA A 55 -12.79 -1.75 -10.01
CA ALA A 55 -11.91 -2.17 -8.92
C ALA A 55 -11.12 -1.02 -8.29
N GLU A 56 -11.18 0.21 -8.87
CA GLU A 56 -10.19 1.27 -8.59
C GLU A 56 -8.75 0.78 -8.84
N ARG A 57 -8.45 -0.43 -8.37
CA ARG A 57 -7.17 -1.16 -8.51
C ARG A 57 -7.42 -2.66 -8.48
N ARG A 58 -6.86 -3.37 -9.43
CA ARG A 58 -6.78 -4.83 -9.37
C ARG A 58 -5.56 -5.23 -8.56
N ALA A 59 -5.74 -5.28 -7.26
CA ALA A 59 -4.70 -5.58 -6.31
C ALA A 59 -5.06 -6.77 -5.42
N ILE A 60 -4.12 -7.69 -5.24
CA ILE A 60 -4.24 -8.84 -4.34
C ILE A 60 -3.39 -8.58 -3.11
N ARG A 61 -4.04 -8.57 -1.95
CA ARG A 61 -3.40 -8.38 -0.66
C ARG A 61 -2.80 -9.69 -0.16
N LEU A 62 -1.58 -9.64 0.32
CA LEU A 62 -0.95 -10.75 1.05
C LEU A 62 -1.45 -10.76 2.50
N ILE A 63 -2.25 -11.76 2.84
CA ILE A 63 -2.86 -11.89 4.17
C ILE A 63 -2.10 -12.94 4.97
N SER A 64 -1.51 -12.53 6.10
CA SER A 64 -0.96 -13.48 7.06
C SER A 64 -2.08 -14.12 7.88
N PRO A 65 -2.12 -15.46 8.03
CA PRO A 65 -3.11 -16.12 8.87
C PRO A 65 -2.94 -15.81 10.37
N HIS A 66 -1.80 -15.22 10.75
CA HIS A 66 -1.45 -14.90 12.13
C HIS A 66 -1.73 -13.43 12.51
N VAL A 67 -2.23 -12.63 11.56
CA VAL A 67 -2.50 -11.19 11.76
C VAL A 67 -4.01 -10.95 11.69
N PRO A 68 -4.66 -10.51 12.79
CA PRO A 68 -6.12 -10.46 12.89
C PRO A 68 -6.78 -9.45 11.95
N ASN A 69 -6.08 -8.38 11.55
CA ASN A 69 -6.61 -7.32 10.69
C ASN A 69 -6.54 -7.65 9.17
N LYS A 70 -6.33 -8.92 8.80
CA LYS A 70 -6.20 -9.36 7.39
C LYS A 70 -5.14 -8.58 6.62
N SER A 71 -4.00 -8.34 7.23
CA SER A 71 -2.84 -7.69 6.64
C SER A 71 -1.65 -8.63 6.54
N THR A 72 -0.57 -8.17 5.91
CA THR A 72 0.68 -8.94 5.78
C THR A 72 1.39 -9.05 7.11
N SER A 73 1.45 -7.93 7.85
CA SER A 73 1.97 -7.84 9.21
C SER A 73 1.15 -6.86 10.04
N HIS A 74 1.49 -6.66 11.31
CA HIS A 74 0.81 -5.69 12.17
C HIS A 74 1.01 -4.24 11.73
N THR A 75 2.08 -3.95 11.02
CA THR A 75 2.48 -2.58 10.66
C THR A 75 2.57 -2.34 9.16
N VAL A 76 2.80 -3.39 8.37
CA VAL A 76 3.01 -3.30 6.92
C VAL A 76 2.01 -4.18 6.19
N GLN A 77 1.45 -3.64 5.11
CA GLN A 77 0.64 -4.35 4.14
C GLN A 77 1.38 -4.45 2.82
N LEU A 78 1.41 -5.64 2.25
CA LEU A 78 1.90 -5.90 0.91
C LEU A 78 0.73 -6.27 0.00
N THR A 79 0.71 -5.68 -1.19
CA THR A 79 -0.28 -5.97 -2.24
C THR A 79 0.42 -6.10 -3.59
N PHE A 80 0.00 -7.04 -4.40
CA PHE A 80 0.40 -7.09 -5.81
C PHE A 80 -0.69 -6.49 -6.67
N SER A 81 -0.31 -5.61 -7.56
CA SER A 81 -1.20 -4.94 -8.51
C SER A 81 -0.86 -5.33 -9.94
N ILE A 82 -1.87 -5.40 -10.80
CA ILE A 82 -1.74 -5.60 -12.24
C ILE A 82 -2.51 -4.52 -13.00
N VAL A 83 -1.86 -3.92 -14.00
CA VAL A 83 -2.46 -2.93 -14.91
C VAL A 83 -2.20 -3.38 -16.34
N ASN A 84 -3.29 -3.56 -17.10
CA ASN A 84 -3.24 -3.98 -18.49
C ASN A 84 -2.84 -2.83 -19.42
N PRO A 85 -2.43 -3.14 -20.66
CA PRO A 85 -2.18 -2.13 -21.69
C PRO A 85 -3.30 -1.11 -21.84
N GLY A 86 -2.95 0.18 -21.90
CA GLY A 86 -3.87 1.30 -22.08
C GLY A 86 -4.70 1.66 -20.83
N GLU A 87 -4.55 0.97 -19.72
CA GLU A 87 -5.30 1.27 -18.51
C GLU A 87 -4.66 2.35 -17.65
N VAL A 88 -5.53 3.07 -16.94
CA VAL A 88 -5.17 4.12 -15.98
C VAL A 88 -5.79 3.79 -14.62
N ALA A 89 -4.95 3.61 -13.60
CA ALA A 89 -5.38 3.58 -12.21
C ALA A 89 -5.45 5.02 -11.69
N ARG A 90 -6.67 5.49 -11.42
CA ARG A 90 -7.01 6.90 -11.17
C ARG A 90 -6.19 7.57 -10.07
N ALA A 91 -6.03 8.88 -10.24
CA ALA A 91 -5.36 9.75 -9.29
C ALA A 91 -6.08 9.80 -7.93
N HIS A 92 -5.30 9.62 -6.88
CA HIS A 92 -5.74 9.72 -5.48
C HIS A 92 -4.54 10.06 -4.60
N ARG A 93 -4.81 10.33 -3.33
CA ARG A 93 -3.77 10.47 -2.31
C ARG A 93 -4.21 9.87 -1.00
N HIS A 94 -3.26 9.45 -0.21
CA HIS A 94 -3.47 8.94 1.13
C HIS A 94 -2.26 9.26 2.02
N ASN A 95 -2.49 9.29 3.30
CA ASN A 95 -1.42 9.58 4.25
C ASN A 95 -0.55 8.37 4.63
N MET A 96 -0.87 7.19 4.10
CA MET A 96 0.06 6.07 4.09
C MET A 96 1.20 6.37 3.11
N ALA A 97 2.44 6.07 3.49
CA ALA A 97 3.54 6.03 2.54
C ALA A 97 3.51 4.69 1.78
N ALA A 98 3.91 4.71 0.51
CA ALA A 98 3.99 3.52 -0.31
C ALA A 98 5.34 3.42 -1.03
N ILE A 99 5.88 2.21 -1.05
CA ILE A 99 6.97 1.83 -1.94
C ILE A 99 6.41 0.86 -2.97
N ARG A 100 6.87 0.98 -4.21
CA ARG A 100 6.44 0.15 -5.34
C ARG A 100 7.63 -0.50 -5.98
N PHE A 101 7.67 -1.83 -5.98
CA PHE A 101 8.69 -2.62 -6.65
C PHE A 101 8.12 -3.31 -7.89
N VAL A 102 8.65 -2.99 -9.07
CA VAL A 102 8.20 -3.61 -10.32
C VAL A 102 8.74 -5.02 -10.43
N VAL A 103 7.85 -6.00 -10.52
CA VAL A 103 8.17 -7.43 -10.57
C VAL A 103 8.20 -7.94 -11.99
N GLN A 104 7.34 -7.39 -12.86
CA GLN A 104 7.22 -7.82 -14.26
C GLN A 104 6.68 -6.68 -15.12
N GLY A 105 7.24 -6.53 -16.31
CA GLY A 105 6.79 -5.57 -17.31
C GLY A 105 7.63 -4.30 -17.37
N ARG A 106 7.37 -3.49 -18.39
CA ARG A 106 8.05 -2.21 -18.66
C ARG A 106 7.14 -1.26 -19.41
N GLY A 107 7.49 0.04 -19.47
CA GLY A 107 6.77 1.03 -20.26
C GLY A 107 5.53 1.60 -19.60
N ALA A 108 5.21 1.19 -18.38
CA ALA A 108 4.26 1.89 -17.54
C ALA A 108 4.94 3.03 -16.77
N TYR A 109 4.13 3.89 -16.16
CA TYR A 109 4.65 4.92 -15.26
C TYR A 109 3.75 5.16 -14.06
N THR A 110 4.35 5.68 -13.00
CA THR A 110 3.66 6.32 -11.89
C THR A 110 3.88 7.82 -11.98
N ALA A 111 2.83 8.62 -11.89
CA ALA A 111 2.97 10.05 -11.66
C ALA A 111 2.79 10.34 -10.16
N VAL A 112 3.67 11.16 -9.59
CA VAL A 112 3.62 11.60 -8.19
C VAL A 112 3.73 13.12 -8.16
N ASP A 113 2.69 13.82 -7.69
CA ASP A 113 2.59 15.28 -7.69
C ASP A 113 2.96 15.91 -9.05
N GLY A 114 2.52 15.27 -10.15
CA GLY A 114 2.78 15.70 -11.51
C GLY A 114 4.18 15.37 -12.04
N GLU A 115 4.99 14.61 -11.33
CA GLU A 115 6.25 14.09 -11.84
C GLU A 115 6.07 12.64 -12.34
N LYS A 116 6.42 12.40 -13.61
CA LYS A 116 6.31 11.09 -14.27
C LYS A 116 7.57 10.26 -14.02
N PHE A 117 7.39 9.09 -13.42
CA PHE A 117 8.42 8.07 -13.21
C PHE A 117 8.12 6.86 -14.07
N SER A 118 8.87 6.69 -15.17
CA SER A 118 8.80 5.48 -15.99
C SER A 118 9.29 4.28 -15.19
N MET A 119 8.64 3.14 -15.39
CA MET A 119 8.87 1.93 -14.59
C MET A 119 9.24 0.76 -15.49
N GLU A 120 10.24 0.01 -15.06
CA GLU A 120 10.61 -1.28 -15.64
C GLU A 120 10.96 -2.29 -14.55
N GLU A 121 11.05 -3.55 -14.92
CA GLU A 121 11.33 -4.65 -13.97
C GLU A 121 12.60 -4.39 -13.17
N GLY A 122 12.48 -4.52 -11.84
CA GLY A 122 13.54 -4.25 -10.87
C GLY A 122 13.53 -2.84 -10.28
N ASP A 123 12.74 -1.91 -10.83
CA ASP A 123 12.66 -0.55 -10.30
C ASP A 123 11.90 -0.48 -8.98
N LEU A 124 12.33 0.45 -8.13
CA LEU A 124 11.67 0.80 -6.88
C LEU A 124 11.23 2.27 -6.90
N VAL A 125 9.94 2.52 -6.84
CA VAL A 125 9.36 3.87 -6.81
C VAL A 125 8.83 4.17 -5.41
N LEU A 126 9.18 5.34 -4.87
CA LEU A 126 8.62 5.85 -3.62
C LEU A 126 7.45 6.79 -3.92
N THR A 127 6.31 6.53 -3.29
CA THR A 127 5.17 7.46 -3.21
C THR A 127 5.06 7.96 -1.78
N PRO A 128 5.56 9.17 -1.48
CA PRO A 128 5.49 9.73 -0.13
C PRO A 128 4.05 9.90 0.33
N ASN A 129 3.86 9.96 1.64
CA ASN A 129 2.56 10.21 2.23
C ASN A 129 1.94 11.53 1.72
N TRP A 130 0.64 11.51 1.49
CA TRP A 130 -0.18 12.66 1.09
C TRP A 130 0.18 13.30 -0.26
N THR A 131 0.93 12.60 -1.14
CA THR A 131 1.17 13.03 -2.52
C THR A 131 0.09 12.49 -3.45
N TRP A 132 -0.35 13.28 -4.41
CA TRP A 132 -1.19 12.82 -5.51
C TRP A 132 -0.44 11.82 -6.36
N HIS A 133 -1.06 10.69 -6.69
CA HIS A 133 -0.43 9.70 -7.54
C HIS A 133 -1.45 8.88 -8.34
N GLU A 134 -1.02 8.51 -9.53
CA GLU A 134 -1.73 7.65 -10.47
C GLU A 134 -0.76 6.74 -11.20
N HIS A 135 -1.31 5.74 -11.91
CA HIS A 135 -0.50 4.77 -12.64
C HIS A 135 -1.08 4.55 -14.03
N HIS A 136 -0.21 4.56 -15.02
CA HIS A 136 -0.57 4.37 -16.42
C HIS A 136 0.26 3.24 -17.02
N ASN A 137 -0.37 2.39 -17.79
CA ASN A 137 0.35 1.42 -18.61
C ASN A 137 0.24 1.81 -20.09
N GLU A 138 1.29 2.46 -20.60
CA GLU A 138 1.40 2.87 -22.01
C GLU A 138 2.06 1.77 -22.89
N SER A 139 2.37 0.60 -22.31
CA SER A 139 2.99 -0.52 -23.01
C SER A 139 1.96 -1.45 -23.65
N GLU A 140 2.45 -2.45 -24.39
CA GLU A 140 1.62 -3.49 -25.00
C GLU A 140 1.40 -4.72 -24.10
N ASP A 141 2.14 -4.81 -22.97
CA ASP A 141 2.10 -5.92 -22.03
C ASP A 141 1.56 -5.47 -20.65
N PRO A 142 0.93 -6.36 -19.88
CA PRO A 142 0.57 -6.08 -18.51
C PRO A 142 1.81 -5.80 -17.65
N ILE A 143 1.68 -4.86 -16.71
CA ILE A 143 2.71 -4.62 -15.70
C ILE A 143 2.21 -5.11 -14.34
N ILE A 144 3.11 -5.75 -13.59
CA ILE A 144 2.87 -6.25 -12.23
C ILE A 144 3.91 -5.65 -11.29
N TRP A 145 3.43 -5.11 -10.17
CA TRP A 145 4.28 -4.62 -9.11
C TRP A 145 3.79 -5.01 -7.73
N LEU A 146 4.70 -4.97 -6.76
CA LEU A 146 4.45 -5.11 -5.34
C LEU A 146 4.38 -3.72 -4.72
N ASP A 147 3.28 -3.38 -4.06
CA ASP A 147 3.16 -2.22 -3.19
C ASP A 147 3.37 -2.62 -1.73
N GLY A 148 4.23 -1.90 -1.02
CA GLY A 148 4.40 -1.97 0.42
C GLY A 148 3.90 -0.67 1.07
N LEU A 149 2.93 -0.78 1.98
CA LEU A 149 2.30 0.35 2.66
C LEU A 149 2.37 0.19 4.18
N ASP A 150 2.54 1.30 4.90
CA ASP A 150 2.42 1.37 6.35
C ASP A 150 0.96 1.47 6.84
N GLY A 151 0.01 1.08 5.98
CA GLY A 151 -1.43 1.19 6.22
C GLY A 151 -1.91 0.64 7.57
N PRO A 152 -1.54 -0.57 7.99
CA PRO A 152 -1.95 -1.11 9.28
C PRO A 152 -1.49 -0.26 10.48
N LEU A 153 -0.30 0.34 10.39
CA LEU A 153 0.20 1.25 11.43
C LEU A 153 -0.62 2.54 11.48
N ILE A 154 -0.84 3.18 10.34
CA ILE A 154 -1.64 4.41 10.22
C ILE A 154 -3.08 4.16 10.67
N GLN A 155 -3.65 3.00 10.33
CA GLN A 155 -4.98 2.60 10.77
C GLN A 155 -5.04 2.37 12.29
N ALA A 156 -4.03 1.73 12.88
CA ALA A 156 -3.96 1.50 14.33
C ALA A 156 -3.90 2.82 15.11
N LEU A 157 -3.29 3.86 14.55
CA LEU A 157 -3.27 5.21 15.09
C LEU A 157 -4.58 5.98 14.89
N ASN A 158 -5.54 5.41 14.15
CA ASN A 158 -6.83 6.03 13.78
C ASN A 158 -6.68 7.38 13.05
N VAL A 159 -5.66 7.49 12.20
CA VAL A 159 -5.33 8.70 11.44
C VAL A 159 -5.29 8.45 9.93
N LEU A 160 -5.97 7.41 9.45
CA LEU A 160 -6.04 7.09 8.03
C LEU A 160 -6.89 8.12 7.29
N PHE A 161 -6.30 8.75 6.27
CA PHE A 161 -7.00 9.64 5.33
C PHE A 161 -6.77 9.17 3.91
N PHE A 162 -7.83 9.23 3.12
CA PHE A 162 -7.83 8.92 1.69
C PHE A 162 -8.66 9.97 0.96
N GLU A 163 -8.17 10.40 -0.19
CA GLU A 163 -8.88 11.34 -1.06
C GLU A 163 -8.69 10.92 -2.52
N GLN A 164 -9.81 10.78 -3.22
CA GLN A 164 -9.81 10.52 -4.64
C GLN A 164 -9.86 11.84 -5.41
N SER A 165 -9.09 11.95 -6.48
CA SER A 165 -9.13 13.13 -7.35
C SER A 165 -10.44 13.17 -8.14
N GLU A 166 -11.01 14.37 -8.32
CA GLU A 166 -12.14 14.59 -9.22
C GLU A 166 -11.76 14.25 -10.68
N LYS A 167 -10.51 14.51 -11.04
CA LYS A 167 -9.95 14.14 -12.35
C LYS A 167 -9.27 12.78 -12.29
N PRO A 168 -9.40 11.93 -13.31
CA PRO A 168 -8.73 10.64 -13.34
C PRO A 168 -7.20 10.77 -13.33
N GLU A 169 -6.67 11.85 -13.87
CA GLU A 169 -5.25 12.08 -14.08
C GLU A 169 -4.84 13.47 -13.63
N GLN A 170 -3.62 13.58 -13.10
CA GLN A 170 -2.99 14.86 -12.77
C GLN A 170 -2.17 15.38 -13.97
N PRO A 171 -2.05 16.71 -14.15
CA PRO A 171 -1.16 17.25 -15.18
C PRO A 171 0.29 16.83 -14.93
N ILE A 172 0.93 16.22 -15.92
CA ILE A 172 2.37 15.95 -15.87
C ILE A 172 3.12 17.26 -16.06
N THR A 173 3.86 17.67 -15.07
CA THR A 173 4.65 18.91 -15.06
C THR A 173 6.14 18.67 -15.19
N ARG A 174 6.59 17.41 -14.95
CA ARG A 174 7.99 17.00 -14.99
C ARG A 174 8.13 15.54 -15.38
N THR A 175 9.31 15.19 -15.88
CA THR A 175 9.73 13.83 -16.16
C THR A 175 10.79 13.36 -15.18
N THR A 176 11.00 12.05 -15.10
CA THR A 176 11.94 11.39 -14.18
C THR A 176 13.31 12.06 -14.13
N GLY A 177 13.84 12.24 -12.94
CA GLY A 177 15.19 12.74 -12.68
C GLY A 177 15.29 14.20 -12.23
N GLU A 178 14.16 14.92 -12.18
CA GLU A 178 14.11 16.31 -11.71
C GLU A 178 13.68 16.46 -10.25
N SER A 179 13.13 15.41 -9.61
CA SER A 179 12.61 15.45 -8.24
C SER A 179 13.67 15.83 -7.20
N LEU A 180 14.92 15.47 -7.42
CA LEU A 180 16.01 15.84 -6.51
C LEU A 180 16.17 17.35 -6.36
N SER A 181 15.80 18.13 -7.36
CA SER A 181 15.84 19.61 -7.30
C SER A 181 14.79 20.19 -6.37
N ARG A 182 13.62 19.53 -6.22
CA ARG A 182 12.54 19.95 -5.31
C ARG A 182 12.89 19.80 -3.85
N LEU A 183 13.65 18.79 -3.52
CA LEU A 183 14.00 18.44 -2.14
C LEU A 183 15.28 19.14 -1.66
N GLY A 184 15.89 19.98 -2.49
CA GLY A 184 17.11 20.73 -2.13
C GLY A 184 18.37 19.87 -2.00
N PHE A 185 18.35 18.62 -2.48
CA PHE A 185 19.54 17.79 -2.53
C PHE A 185 20.44 18.24 -3.69
N ALA A 186 21.67 18.59 -3.37
CA ALA A 186 22.68 18.89 -4.40
C ALA A 186 22.89 17.67 -5.30
N ARG A 187 22.83 17.85 -6.61
CA ARG A 187 23.25 16.83 -7.56
C ARG A 187 24.70 16.43 -7.23
N VAL A 188 24.92 15.18 -6.91
CA VAL A 188 26.27 14.64 -6.89
C VAL A 188 26.73 14.59 -8.35
N PRO A 189 27.78 15.33 -8.76
CA PRO A 189 28.28 15.26 -10.12
C PRO A 189 28.67 13.79 -10.41
N LYS A 190 28.15 13.24 -11.50
CA LYS A 190 28.69 11.96 -12.01
C LYS A 190 30.16 12.20 -12.36
N LYS A 191 31.06 11.46 -11.72
CA LYS A 191 32.48 11.40 -12.10
C LYS A 191 32.63 10.71 -13.44
#